data_0fd69b1ddded6998d3b0b13d9e6e2aa8
#
_entry.id   0fd69b1ddded6998d3b0b13d9e6e2aa8
#
_cell.length_a   1.000
_cell.length_b   1.000
_cell.length_c   1.000
_cell.angle_alpha   90.00
_cell.angle_beta   90.00
_cell.angle_gamma   90.00
#
_symmetry.space_group_name_H-M   'P 1'
#
loop_
_entity.id
_entity.type
_entity.pdbx_description
1 polymer ?
#
loop_
_entity_poly.entity_id
_entity_poly.type
_entity_poly.pdbx_seq_one_letter_code
_entity_poly.pdbx_strand_id
1 'polypeptide(L)'
;MTARIREFLRKRVDEGPCLVVDLDVVRENYLAFAKALPDTKVFYAVKANPAPEVLALLAALGSSFDTASVAEIEMVLAAGAQADRISFGNTIKKERDVARAYALGVRLFAVDCVAEVEKVARAAPGTRVFCRILSDCVGAEWPLSRKFGCEPAMAADVLEHAHRLGLEAHGISFHVGSQQRNPHAWDRALASAAAVFRECGERGLGRVDVPLELRREL
;
A
#
# COMPACT_ATOMS: atom_id res chain seq x y z
N MET A 1 -20.26 -10.54 -14.02
CA MET A 1 -20.82 -9.34 -14.68
C MET A 1 -22.23 -9.13 -14.15
N THR A 2 -22.50 -7.96 -13.56
CA THR A 2 -23.80 -7.61 -12.95
C THR A 2 -24.90 -7.41 -13.99
N ALA A 3 -26.16 -7.45 -13.56
CA ALA A 3 -27.31 -7.16 -14.44
C ALA A 3 -27.25 -5.73 -15.01
N ARG A 4 -26.81 -4.75 -14.17
CA ARG A 4 -26.64 -3.35 -14.60
C ARG A 4 -25.59 -3.17 -15.68
N ILE A 5 -24.43 -3.84 -15.56
CA ILE A 5 -23.40 -3.82 -16.61
C ILE A 5 -23.96 -4.39 -17.92
N ARG A 6 -24.69 -5.52 -17.85
CA ARG A 6 -25.33 -6.11 -19.04
C ARG A 6 -26.37 -5.19 -19.70
N GLU A 7 -27.17 -4.50 -18.89
CA GLU A 7 -28.16 -3.55 -19.37
C GLU A 7 -27.50 -2.32 -20.01
N PHE A 8 -26.47 -1.75 -19.36
CA PHE A 8 -25.68 -0.65 -19.92
C PHE A 8 -25.12 -1.03 -21.31
N LEU A 9 -24.44 -2.18 -21.40
CA LEU A 9 -23.82 -2.65 -22.64
C LEU A 9 -24.85 -2.91 -23.74
N ARG A 10 -26.08 -3.33 -23.42
CA ARG A 10 -27.16 -3.48 -24.38
C ARG A 10 -27.70 -2.15 -24.94
N LYS A 11 -27.70 -1.11 -24.11
CA LYS A 11 -28.19 0.24 -24.47
C LYS A 11 -27.12 1.10 -25.13
N ARG A 12 -25.86 0.67 -25.07
CA ARG A 12 -24.74 1.42 -25.61
C ARG A 12 -24.77 1.47 -27.13
N VAL A 13 -24.62 2.66 -27.71
CA VAL A 13 -24.71 2.93 -29.15
C VAL A 13 -23.31 3.10 -29.78
N ASP A 14 -22.33 3.50 -29.03
CA ASP A 14 -20.95 3.73 -29.48
C ASP A 14 -20.19 2.40 -29.66
N GLU A 15 -19.35 2.32 -30.70
CA GLU A 15 -18.65 1.08 -31.10
C GLU A 15 -17.24 0.93 -30.52
N GLY A 16 -16.70 1.89 -29.77
CA GLY A 16 -15.35 1.84 -29.22
C GLY A 16 -15.19 0.91 -28.00
N PRO A 17 -14.00 0.52 -27.61
CA PRO A 17 -13.76 -0.22 -26.37
C PRO A 17 -14.16 0.64 -25.15
N CYS A 18 -14.75 0.01 -24.12
CA CYS A 18 -15.09 0.68 -22.88
C CYS A 18 -14.79 -0.21 -21.68
N LEU A 19 -14.36 0.43 -20.59
CA LEU A 19 -14.31 -0.19 -19.27
C LEU A 19 -15.55 0.26 -18.49
N VAL A 20 -16.37 -0.70 -18.07
CA VAL A 20 -17.57 -0.43 -17.26
C VAL A 20 -17.31 -0.88 -15.82
N VAL A 21 -17.38 0.07 -14.91
CA VAL A 21 -17.19 -0.18 -13.46
C VAL A 21 -18.54 0.01 -12.76
N ASP A 22 -18.97 -1.01 -12.02
CA ASP A 22 -20.17 -0.93 -11.18
C ASP A 22 -19.75 -0.50 -9.76
N LEU A 23 -20.04 0.75 -9.40
CA LEU A 23 -19.63 1.32 -8.12
C LEU A 23 -20.27 0.64 -6.90
N ASP A 24 -21.44 0.01 -7.06
CA ASP A 24 -22.02 -0.76 -5.95
C ASP A 24 -21.21 -2.03 -5.68
N VAL A 25 -20.66 -2.67 -6.71
CA VAL A 25 -19.74 -3.81 -6.52
C VAL A 25 -18.46 -3.37 -5.81
N VAL A 26 -17.90 -2.20 -6.17
CA VAL A 26 -16.76 -1.64 -5.46
C VAL A 26 -17.08 -1.42 -3.97
N ARG A 27 -18.24 -0.83 -3.68
CA ARG A 27 -18.75 -0.62 -2.32
C ARG A 27 -18.90 -1.93 -1.55
N GLU A 28 -19.58 -2.91 -2.14
CA GLU A 28 -19.83 -4.22 -1.54
C GLU A 28 -18.52 -4.96 -1.20
N ASN A 29 -17.56 -4.95 -2.13
CA ASN A 29 -16.25 -5.56 -1.94
C ASN A 29 -15.49 -4.90 -0.78
N TYR A 30 -15.48 -3.55 -0.71
CA TYR A 30 -14.84 -2.83 0.39
C TYR A 30 -15.48 -3.18 1.74
N LEU A 31 -16.81 -3.14 1.82
CA LEU A 31 -17.53 -3.42 3.06
C LEU A 31 -17.39 -4.89 3.49
N ALA A 32 -17.40 -5.83 2.55
CA ALA A 32 -17.18 -7.24 2.84
C ALA A 32 -15.77 -7.48 3.41
N PHE A 33 -14.76 -6.81 2.85
CA PHE A 33 -13.39 -6.88 3.34
C PHE A 33 -13.25 -6.27 4.73
N ALA A 34 -13.77 -5.06 4.95
CA ALA A 34 -13.73 -4.39 6.26
C ALA A 34 -14.48 -5.19 7.35
N LYS A 35 -15.59 -5.85 6.97
CA LYS A 35 -16.32 -6.75 7.88
C LYS A 35 -15.53 -8.02 8.23
N ALA A 36 -14.82 -8.59 7.25
CA ALA A 36 -14.03 -9.82 7.46
C ALA A 36 -12.78 -9.58 8.31
N LEU A 37 -12.21 -8.38 8.27
CA LEU A 37 -10.97 -8.00 8.96
C LEU A 37 -11.18 -6.65 9.70
N PRO A 38 -11.99 -6.62 10.78
CA PRO A 38 -12.42 -5.38 11.44
C PRO A 38 -11.27 -4.59 12.07
N ASP A 39 -10.19 -5.27 12.48
CA ASP A 39 -9.00 -4.65 13.09
C ASP A 39 -7.94 -4.23 12.06
N THR A 40 -8.26 -4.31 10.77
CA THR A 40 -7.33 -4.03 9.67
C THR A 40 -7.74 -2.77 8.91
N LYS A 41 -6.78 -1.87 8.68
CA LYS A 41 -6.99 -0.73 7.78
C LYS A 41 -6.81 -1.17 6.33
N VAL A 42 -7.79 -0.86 5.49
CA VAL A 42 -7.70 -1.11 4.05
C VAL A 42 -7.00 0.05 3.38
N PHE A 43 -5.88 -0.21 2.72
CA PHE A 43 -5.21 0.75 1.84
C PHE A 43 -5.49 0.38 0.38
N TYR A 44 -6.35 1.16 -0.27
CA TYR A 44 -6.64 0.96 -1.69
C TYR A 44 -5.46 1.39 -2.55
N ALA A 45 -4.94 0.50 -3.38
CA ALA A 45 -3.86 0.83 -4.31
C ALA A 45 -4.42 1.65 -5.49
N VAL A 46 -4.13 2.95 -5.54
CA VAL A 46 -4.68 3.90 -6.53
C VAL A 46 -4.41 3.46 -7.96
N LYS A 47 -3.25 2.87 -8.22
CA LYS A 47 -2.87 2.35 -9.55
C LYS A 47 -3.82 1.29 -10.12
N ALA A 48 -4.65 0.63 -9.28
CA ALA A 48 -5.60 -0.37 -9.74
C ALA A 48 -6.72 0.26 -10.58
N ASN A 49 -7.28 1.37 -10.09
CA ASN A 49 -8.21 2.22 -10.84
C ASN A 49 -8.24 3.62 -10.24
N PRO A 50 -7.62 4.62 -10.88
CA PRO A 50 -7.54 5.99 -10.37
C PRO A 50 -8.77 6.85 -10.73
N ALA A 51 -9.86 6.27 -11.21
CA ALA A 51 -11.06 7.02 -11.59
C ALA A 51 -11.59 7.84 -10.39
N PRO A 52 -11.87 9.14 -10.57
CA PRO A 52 -12.30 10.02 -9.49
C PRO A 52 -13.52 9.50 -8.71
N GLU A 53 -14.45 8.85 -9.41
CA GLU A 53 -15.66 8.26 -8.82
C GLU A 53 -15.34 7.10 -7.88
N VAL A 54 -14.36 6.26 -8.23
CA VAL A 54 -13.88 5.16 -7.39
C VAL A 54 -13.19 5.70 -6.16
N LEU A 55 -12.28 6.67 -6.34
CA LEU A 55 -11.55 7.29 -5.24
C LEU A 55 -12.49 8.02 -4.27
N ALA A 56 -13.44 8.80 -4.78
CA ALA A 56 -14.42 9.52 -3.95
C ALA A 56 -15.32 8.56 -3.17
N LEU A 57 -15.79 7.48 -3.81
CA LEU A 57 -16.56 6.44 -3.12
C LEU A 57 -15.77 5.82 -1.97
N LEU A 58 -14.55 5.40 -2.23
CA LEU A 58 -13.71 4.75 -1.21
C LEU A 58 -13.29 5.73 -0.10
N ALA A 59 -13.02 7.00 -0.43
CA ALA A 59 -12.75 8.04 0.56
C ALA A 59 -13.94 8.25 1.50
N ALA A 60 -15.16 8.32 0.95
CA ALA A 60 -16.40 8.45 1.71
C ALA A 60 -16.69 7.21 2.61
N LEU A 61 -16.27 6.02 2.20
CA LEU A 61 -16.37 4.79 2.98
C LEU A 61 -15.31 4.67 4.08
N GLY A 62 -14.34 5.58 4.14
CA GLY A 62 -13.30 5.57 5.16
C GLY A 62 -12.04 4.79 4.80
N SER A 63 -11.86 4.40 3.53
CA SER A 63 -10.65 3.73 3.06
C SER A 63 -9.40 4.60 3.28
N SER A 64 -8.26 3.94 3.52
CA SER A 64 -6.93 4.51 3.31
C SER A 64 -6.47 4.23 1.88
N PHE A 65 -5.36 4.86 1.46
CA PHE A 65 -4.88 4.78 0.08
C PHE A 65 -3.39 4.53 0.02
N ASP A 66 -2.99 3.58 -0.82
CA ASP A 66 -1.59 3.36 -1.19
C ASP A 66 -1.30 4.02 -2.53
N THR A 67 -0.34 4.93 -2.53
CA THR A 67 0.01 5.75 -3.69
C THR A 67 1.44 5.47 -4.15
N ALA A 68 1.67 5.48 -5.46
CA ALA A 68 2.98 5.25 -6.05
C ALA A 68 3.64 6.54 -6.59
N SER A 69 2.94 7.67 -6.58
CA SER A 69 3.42 8.96 -7.10
C SER A 69 2.73 10.14 -6.41
N VAL A 70 3.33 11.33 -6.54
CA VAL A 70 2.72 12.59 -6.08
C VAL A 70 1.40 12.86 -6.79
N ALA A 71 1.29 12.54 -8.08
CA ALA A 71 0.05 12.71 -8.83
C ALA A 71 -1.10 11.88 -8.22
N GLU A 72 -0.83 10.62 -7.83
CA GLU A 72 -1.83 9.79 -7.14
C GLU A 72 -2.20 10.36 -5.76
N ILE A 73 -1.24 10.91 -5.00
CA ILE A 73 -1.51 11.59 -3.73
C ILE A 73 -2.48 12.75 -3.97
N GLU A 74 -2.22 13.59 -4.97
CA GLU A 74 -3.05 14.74 -5.29
C GLU A 74 -4.46 14.32 -5.76
N MET A 75 -4.59 13.23 -6.54
CA MET A 75 -5.89 12.66 -6.92
C MET A 75 -6.71 12.21 -5.70
N VAL A 76 -6.06 11.54 -4.75
CA VAL A 76 -6.72 11.04 -3.54
C VAL A 76 -7.16 12.18 -2.63
N LEU A 77 -6.33 13.20 -2.46
CA LEU A 77 -6.69 14.41 -1.70
C LEU A 77 -7.85 15.15 -2.36
N ALA A 78 -7.85 15.29 -3.70
CA ALA A 78 -8.94 15.89 -4.46
C ALA A 78 -10.26 15.09 -4.34
N ALA A 79 -10.17 13.77 -4.16
CA ALA A 79 -11.32 12.89 -3.89
C ALA A 79 -11.86 12.98 -2.44
N GLY A 80 -11.26 13.83 -1.58
CA GLY A 80 -11.73 14.11 -0.22
C GLY A 80 -11.11 13.25 0.89
N ALA A 81 -10.10 12.44 0.59
CA ALA A 81 -9.38 11.71 1.62
C ALA A 81 -8.47 12.64 2.45
N GLN A 82 -8.28 12.31 3.72
CA GLN A 82 -7.34 13.02 4.59
C GLN A 82 -5.91 12.48 4.37
N ALA A 83 -4.91 13.35 4.49
CA ALA A 83 -3.51 13.00 4.24
C ALA A 83 -2.95 11.92 5.19
N ASP A 84 -3.49 11.81 6.40
CA ASP A 84 -3.13 10.79 7.39
C ASP A 84 -3.58 9.37 7.01
N ARG A 85 -4.46 9.26 6.00
CA ARG A 85 -4.93 7.99 5.41
C ARG A 85 -4.18 7.62 4.12
N ILE A 86 -3.08 8.31 3.80
CA ILE A 86 -2.32 8.09 2.58
C ILE A 86 -0.94 7.53 2.93
N SER A 87 -0.54 6.45 2.26
CA SER A 87 0.84 5.96 2.23
C SER A 87 1.50 6.27 0.88
N PHE A 88 2.80 6.61 0.89
CA PHE A 88 3.61 6.65 -0.31
C PHE A 88 4.35 5.31 -0.43
N GLY A 89 3.68 4.31 -1.02
CA GLY A 89 4.08 2.90 -1.02
C GLY A 89 5.14 2.50 -2.05
N ASN A 90 5.59 3.42 -2.92
CA ASN A 90 6.72 3.13 -3.79
C ASN A 90 8.03 3.19 -2.98
N THR A 91 8.84 2.14 -3.04
CA THR A 91 10.10 2.06 -2.27
C THR A 91 11.21 2.94 -2.84
N ILE A 92 11.12 3.35 -4.11
CA ILE A 92 12.08 4.26 -4.74
C ILE A 92 11.36 5.56 -5.11
N LYS A 93 11.79 6.68 -4.52
CA LYS A 93 11.18 8.00 -4.71
C LYS A 93 12.24 9.04 -5.00
N LYS A 94 11.91 10.05 -5.81
CA LYS A 94 12.77 11.24 -5.94
C LYS A 94 12.67 12.05 -4.65
N GLU A 95 13.76 12.62 -4.20
CA GLU A 95 13.79 13.43 -2.96
C GLU A 95 12.79 14.58 -2.99
N ARG A 96 12.67 15.27 -4.14
CA ARG A 96 11.66 16.32 -4.34
C ARG A 96 10.22 15.83 -4.22
N ASP A 97 9.94 14.56 -4.60
CA ASP A 97 8.61 13.96 -4.53
C ASP A 97 8.29 13.58 -3.07
N VAL A 98 9.29 13.15 -2.30
CA VAL A 98 9.16 12.94 -0.84
C VAL A 98 8.84 14.26 -0.15
N ALA A 99 9.59 15.35 -0.45
CA ALA A 99 9.35 16.67 0.11
C ALA A 99 7.96 17.20 -0.26
N ARG A 100 7.50 16.99 -1.50
CA ARG A 100 6.16 17.39 -1.94
C ARG A 100 5.07 16.62 -1.20
N ALA A 101 5.19 15.29 -1.08
CA ALA A 101 4.25 14.46 -0.33
C ALA A 101 4.18 14.89 1.14
N TYR A 102 5.33 15.17 1.76
CA TYR A 102 5.40 15.68 3.12
C TYR A 102 4.68 17.05 3.28
N ALA A 103 4.89 17.97 2.33
CA ALA A 103 4.20 19.26 2.31
C ALA A 103 2.68 19.12 2.14
N LEU A 104 2.21 18.07 1.43
CA LEU A 104 0.80 17.73 1.29
C LEU A 104 0.21 17.02 2.53
N GLY A 105 1.02 16.78 3.57
CA GLY A 105 0.56 16.18 4.83
C GLY A 105 0.75 14.66 4.93
N VAL A 106 1.29 13.99 3.92
CA VAL A 106 1.59 12.54 3.99
C VAL A 106 2.71 12.29 5.01
N ARG A 107 2.54 11.25 5.85
CA ARG A 107 3.44 10.92 6.95
C ARG A 107 3.76 9.42 7.02
N LEU A 108 3.49 8.66 5.97
CA LEU A 108 3.77 7.23 5.90
C LEU A 108 4.44 6.88 4.58
N PHE A 109 5.70 6.40 4.63
CA PHE A 109 6.54 6.16 3.46
C PHE A 109 7.11 4.75 3.46
N ALA A 110 7.08 4.09 2.29
CA ALA A 110 7.75 2.82 2.08
C ALA A 110 9.25 3.03 1.85
N VAL A 111 10.07 2.16 2.41
CA VAL A 111 11.52 2.09 2.19
C VAL A 111 11.95 0.63 2.02
N ASP A 112 13.10 0.38 1.39
CA ASP A 112 13.70 -0.96 1.29
C ASP A 112 15.24 -0.95 1.33
N CYS A 113 15.85 0.21 1.60
CA CYS A 113 17.30 0.34 1.75
C CYS A 113 17.68 1.59 2.55
N VAL A 114 18.88 1.59 3.06
CA VAL A 114 19.45 2.70 3.87
C VAL A 114 19.46 4.02 3.09
N ALA A 115 19.86 4.01 1.82
CA ALA A 115 19.91 5.23 1.02
C ALA A 115 18.52 5.88 0.84
N GLU A 116 17.45 5.10 0.76
CA GLU A 116 16.09 5.61 0.70
C GLU A 116 15.65 6.20 2.07
N VAL A 117 16.02 5.53 3.17
CA VAL A 117 15.78 6.03 4.54
C VAL A 117 16.44 7.40 4.74
N GLU A 118 17.71 7.55 4.37
CA GLU A 118 18.44 8.82 4.46
C GLU A 118 17.76 9.95 3.67
N LYS A 119 17.30 9.63 2.46
CA LYS A 119 16.55 10.55 1.62
C LYS A 119 15.24 10.98 2.28
N VAL A 120 14.49 10.04 2.83
CA VAL A 120 13.23 10.32 3.54
C VAL A 120 13.50 11.17 4.77
N ALA A 121 14.53 10.87 5.55
CA ALA A 121 14.89 11.63 6.74
C ALA A 121 15.22 13.10 6.43
N ARG A 122 15.92 13.37 5.31
CA ARG A 122 16.19 14.74 4.85
C ARG A 122 14.96 15.48 4.36
N ALA A 123 14.09 14.81 3.58
CA ALA A 123 13.00 15.46 2.87
C ALA A 123 11.66 15.45 3.65
N ALA A 124 11.52 14.56 4.63
CA ALA A 124 10.30 14.35 5.42
C ALA A 124 10.65 13.96 6.87
N PRO A 125 11.30 14.86 7.65
CA PRO A 125 11.76 14.53 8.99
C PRO A 125 10.60 14.16 9.92
N GLY A 126 10.86 13.20 10.84
CA GLY A 126 9.90 12.75 11.84
C GLY A 126 8.72 11.94 11.31
N THR A 127 8.76 11.50 10.04
CA THR A 127 7.69 10.67 9.47
C THR A 127 7.83 9.21 9.83
N ARG A 128 6.74 8.47 9.62
CA ARG A 128 6.67 7.02 9.75
C ARG A 128 7.21 6.35 8.49
N VAL A 129 8.01 5.30 8.69
CA VAL A 129 8.49 4.47 7.59
C VAL A 129 8.16 3.01 7.84
N PHE A 130 7.78 2.29 6.79
CA PHE A 130 7.67 0.84 6.80
C PHE A 130 8.63 0.23 5.79
N CYS A 131 9.30 -0.84 6.19
CA CYS A 131 10.28 -1.51 5.36
C CYS A 131 9.62 -2.60 4.53
N ARG A 132 9.82 -2.57 3.22
CA ARG A 132 9.33 -3.64 2.34
C ARG A 132 10.35 -4.76 2.27
N ILE A 133 9.91 -5.98 2.59
CA ILE A 133 10.72 -7.20 2.48
C ILE A 133 10.34 -8.01 1.23
N LEU A 134 11.29 -8.77 0.72
CA LEU A 134 11.09 -9.76 -0.33
C LEU A 134 10.22 -10.92 0.17
N SER A 135 9.43 -11.48 -0.71
CA SER A 135 8.78 -12.78 -0.53
C SER A 135 8.94 -13.63 -1.78
N ASP A 136 8.83 -14.95 -1.65
CA ASP A 136 9.10 -15.89 -2.74
C ASP A 136 8.03 -15.90 -3.83
N CYS A 137 6.85 -15.35 -3.60
CA CYS A 137 5.71 -15.26 -4.50
C CYS A 137 5.35 -16.59 -5.21
N VAL A 138 5.64 -17.74 -4.58
CA VAL A 138 5.36 -19.06 -5.15
C VAL A 138 3.87 -19.24 -5.36
N GLY A 139 3.47 -19.67 -6.57
CA GLY A 139 2.07 -19.92 -6.93
C GLY A 139 1.30 -18.68 -7.39
N ALA A 140 1.93 -17.52 -7.49
CA ALA A 140 1.34 -16.35 -8.11
C ALA A 140 1.35 -16.47 -9.63
N GLU A 141 0.29 -16.00 -10.31
CA GLU A 141 0.27 -15.91 -11.78
C GLU A 141 1.34 -14.93 -12.29
N TRP A 142 1.68 -13.91 -11.48
CA TRP A 142 2.71 -12.93 -11.79
C TRP A 142 3.65 -12.74 -10.60
N PRO A 143 4.76 -13.49 -10.52
CA PRO A 143 5.73 -13.35 -9.44
C PRO A 143 6.52 -12.05 -9.59
N LEU A 144 6.41 -11.15 -8.58
CA LEU A 144 7.14 -9.88 -8.51
C LEU A 144 8.27 -9.92 -7.49
N SER A 145 8.76 -11.13 -7.16
CA SER A 145 9.60 -11.44 -6.00
C SER A 145 10.96 -10.75 -5.94
N ARG A 146 11.43 -10.16 -7.04
CA ARG A 146 12.80 -9.57 -7.10
C ARG A 146 12.83 -8.12 -7.58
N LYS A 147 11.68 -7.45 -7.62
CA LYS A 147 11.62 -6.08 -8.17
C LYS A 147 11.82 -5.02 -7.10
N PHE A 148 11.23 -5.22 -5.92
CA PHE A 148 11.27 -4.28 -4.80
C PHE A 148 11.30 -5.03 -3.48
N GLY A 149 11.91 -4.43 -2.48
CA GLY A 149 12.07 -4.96 -1.14
C GLY A 149 13.51 -5.42 -0.86
N CYS A 150 13.88 -5.44 0.40
CA CYS A 150 15.16 -5.99 0.87
C CYS A 150 14.98 -7.43 1.39
N GLU A 151 16.09 -8.14 1.56
CA GLU A 151 16.07 -9.42 2.27
C GLU A 151 15.56 -9.21 3.71
N PRO A 152 14.73 -10.13 4.25
CA PRO A 152 14.20 -9.99 5.61
C PRO A 152 15.28 -9.73 6.68
N ALA A 153 16.44 -10.34 6.55
CA ALA A 153 17.57 -10.14 7.46
C ALA A 153 18.14 -8.71 7.47
N MET A 154 17.88 -7.92 6.41
CA MET A 154 18.33 -6.52 6.33
C MET A 154 17.30 -5.55 6.89
N ALA A 155 16.05 -5.97 7.04
CA ALA A 155 14.95 -5.05 7.34
C ALA A 155 15.08 -4.41 8.73
N ALA A 156 15.57 -5.16 9.72
CA ALA A 156 15.83 -4.64 11.06
C ALA A 156 16.91 -3.56 11.04
N ASP A 157 17.99 -3.74 10.25
CA ASP A 157 19.05 -2.74 10.09
C ASP A 157 18.53 -1.46 9.43
N VAL A 158 17.67 -1.60 8.41
CA VAL A 158 17.03 -0.46 7.72
C VAL A 158 16.14 0.33 8.67
N LEU A 159 15.32 -0.36 9.49
CA LEU A 159 14.43 0.28 10.46
C LEU A 159 15.20 0.89 11.64
N GLU A 160 16.25 0.25 12.12
CA GLU A 160 17.13 0.80 13.14
C GLU A 160 17.84 2.07 12.65
N HIS A 161 18.30 2.07 11.39
CA HIS A 161 18.89 3.25 10.78
C HIS A 161 17.87 4.40 10.67
N ALA A 162 16.62 4.08 10.30
CA ALA A 162 15.54 5.05 10.26
C ALA A 162 15.30 5.68 11.64
N HIS A 163 15.25 4.86 12.68
CA HIS A 163 15.08 5.32 14.07
C HIS A 163 16.24 6.25 14.51
N ARG A 164 17.49 5.90 14.20
CA ARG A 164 18.65 6.74 14.49
C ARG A 164 18.62 8.10 13.80
N LEU A 165 17.99 8.20 12.64
CA LEU A 165 17.78 9.46 11.91
C LEU A 165 16.51 10.22 12.35
N GLY A 166 15.83 9.78 13.40
CA GLY A 166 14.64 10.44 13.95
C GLY A 166 13.35 10.18 13.18
N LEU A 167 13.32 9.13 12.33
CA LEU A 167 12.08 8.62 11.73
C LEU A 167 11.43 7.60 12.67
N GLU A 168 10.11 7.44 12.57
CA GLU A 168 9.39 6.41 13.29
C GLU A 168 9.42 5.08 12.49
N ALA A 169 10.07 4.06 13.04
CA ALA A 169 10.06 2.69 12.50
C ALA A 169 8.66 2.09 12.71
N HIS A 170 7.78 2.20 11.72
CA HIS A 170 6.36 1.92 11.86
C HIS A 170 5.98 0.47 11.54
N GLY A 171 6.63 -0.16 10.56
CA GLY A 171 6.21 -1.51 10.17
C GLY A 171 7.00 -2.16 9.06
N ILE A 172 6.48 -3.34 8.67
CA ILE A 172 7.00 -4.18 7.58
C ILE A 172 5.90 -4.38 6.54
N SER A 173 6.23 -4.30 5.25
CA SER A 173 5.34 -4.70 4.18
C SER A 173 5.96 -5.78 3.30
N PHE A 174 5.12 -6.58 2.66
CA PHE A 174 5.52 -7.58 1.69
C PHE A 174 4.45 -7.76 0.62
N HIS A 175 4.78 -8.46 -0.47
CA HIS A 175 3.87 -8.74 -1.56
C HIS A 175 3.97 -10.22 -1.94
N VAL A 176 2.87 -10.95 -1.86
CA VAL A 176 2.81 -12.39 -2.13
C VAL A 176 2.67 -12.76 -3.62
N GLY A 177 2.73 -11.77 -4.51
CA GLY A 177 2.55 -11.94 -5.95
C GLY A 177 1.15 -11.51 -6.42
N SER A 178 1.07 -10.97 -7.65
CA SER A 178 -0.20 -10.56 -8.24
C SER A 178 -1.05 -11.78 -8.58
N GLN A 179 -2.37 -11.65 -8.44
CA GLN A 179 -3.34 -12.73 -8.70
C GLN A 179 -3.06 -13.99 -7.87
N GLN A 180 -2.55 -13.83 -6.65
CA GLN A 180 -2.31 -14.96 -5.75
C GLN A 180 -3.62 -15.58 -5.28
N ARG A 181 -3.83 -16.86 -5.63
CA ARG A 181 -5.03 -17.63 -5.27
C ARG A 181 -4.80 -18.61 -4.13
N ASN A 182 -3.53 -18.85 -3.78
CA ASN A 182 -3.20 -19.73 -2.67
C ASN A 182 -3.15 -18.93 -1.35
N PRO A 183 -4.09 -19.17 -0.41
CA PRO A 183 -4.08 -18.46 0.87
C PRO A 183 -2.82 -18.76 1.70
N HIS A 184 -2.22 -19.94 1.57
CA HIS A 184 -0.98 -20.33 2.28
C HIS A 184 0.27 -19.58 1.79
N ALA A 185 0.20 -18.83 0.68
CA ALA A 185 1.29 -17.96 0.27
C ALA A 185 1.60 -16.84 1.30
N TRP A 186 0.60 -16.50 2.13
CA TRP A 186 0.73 -15.53 3.21
C TRP A 186 1.50 -16.07 4.41
N ASP A 187 1.44 -17.37 4.70
CA ASP A 187 2.01 -18.00 5.90
C ASP A 187 3.51 -17.73 6.01
N ARG A 188 4.25 -17.92 4.92
CA ARG A 188 5.71 -17.69 4.90
C ARG A 188 6.08 -16.22 4.98
N ALA A 189 5.35 -15.37 4.27
CA ALA A 189 5.60 -13.93 4.30
C ALA A 189 5.31 -13.34 5.69
N LEU A 190 4.23 -13.79 6.34
CA LEU A 190 3.90 -13.44 7.73
C LEU A 190 4.94 -13.96 8.71
N ALA A 191 5.43 -15.20 8.54
CA ALA A 191 6.50 -15.74 9.38
C ALA A 191 7.80 -14.93 9.27
N SER A 192 8.17 -14.51 8.05
CA SER A 192 9.32 -13.63 7.81
C SER A 192 9.13 -12.26 8.47
N ALA A 193 7.96 -11.64 8.30
CA ALA A 193 7.64 -10.37 8.95
C ALA A 193 7.70 -10.50 10.49
N ALA A 194 7.12 -11.56 11.05
CA ALA A 194 7.16 -11.82 12.49
C ALA A 194 8.58 -12.01 13.04
N ALA A 195 9.50 -12.60 12.25
CA ALA A 195 10.89 -12.71 12.62
C ALA A 195 11.56 -11.33 12.71
N VAL A 196 11.34 -10.47 11.71
CA VAL A 196 11.85 -9.09 11.72
C VAL A 196 11.28 -8.29 12.91
N PHE A 197 9.99 -8.47 13.25
CA PHE A 197 9.41 -7.81 14.43
C PHE A 197 10.07 -8.21 15.73
N ARG A 198 10.35 -9.49 15.93
CA ARG A 198 11.06 -9.95 17.13
C ARG A 198 12.44 -9.31 17.20
N GLU A 199 13.17 -9.30 16.10
CA GLU A 199 14.50 -8.69 16.03
C GLU A 199 14.46 -7.17 16.31
N CYS A 200 13.48 -6.44 15.73
CA CYS A 200 13.28 -5.02 16.05
C CYS A 200 12.96 -4.79 17.53
N GLY A 201 12.16 -5.66 18.15
CA GLY A 201 11.86 -5.61 19.59
C GLY A 201 13.10 -5.86 20.44
N GLU A 202 13.94 -6.83 20.11
CA GLU A 202 15.22 -7.13 20.78
C GLU A 202 16.20 -5.95 20.67
N ARG A 203 16.15 -5.19 19.58
CA ARG A 203 16.95 -3.96 19.37
C ARG A 203 16.34 -2.71 20.03
N GLY A 204 15.19 -2.82 20.69
CA GLY A 204 14.54 -1.71 21.41
C GLY A 204 13.87 -0.68 20.49
N LEU A 205 13.52 -1.02 19.26
CA LEU A 205 12.89 -0.11 18.29
C LEU A 205 11.41 0.20 18.58
N GLY A 206 10.89 -0.26 19.72
CA GLY A 206 9.49 -0.06 20.10
C GLY A 206 8.53 -1.03 19.42
N ARG A 207 7.22 -0.75 19.54
CA ARG A 207 6.19 -1.56 18.87
C ARG A 207 6.15 -1.20 17.39
N VAL A 208 6.70 -2.07 16.56
CA VAL A 208 6.60 -1.98 15.11
C VAL A 208 5.27 -2.63 14.71
N ASP A 209 4.35 -1.90 14.10
CA ASP A 209 3.06 -2.41 13.65
C ASP A 209 3.18 -3.08 12.27
N VAL A 210 2.29 -4.03 11.97
CA VAL A 210 2.15 -4.62 10.62
C VAL A 210 1.12 -3.81 9.85
N PRO A 211 1.49 -2.91 8.93
CA PRO A 211 0.56 -2.54 7.89
C PRO A 211 0.43 -3.74 6.95
N LEU A 212 -0.62 -4.54 7.14
CA LEU A 212 -0.98 -5.58 6.19
C LEU A 212 -1.44 -4.89 4.89
N GLU A 213 -0.52 -4.68 3.96
CA GLU A 213 -0.86 -4.18 2.63
C GLU A 213 -1.54 -5.31 1.84
N LEU A 214 -2.85 -5.49 2.08
CA LEU A 214 -3.69 -6.36 1.30
C LEU A 214 -4.00 -5.68 -0.03
N ARG A 215 -3.15 -5.88 -1.02
CA ARG A 215 -3.47 -5.57 -2.41
C ARG A 215 -4.44 -6.65 -2.91
N ARG A 216 -5.74 -6.41 -2.81
CA ARG A 216 -6.71 -7.03 -3.69
C ARG A 216 -6.89 -6.10 -4.88
N GLU A 217 -6.58 -6.59 -6.07
CA GLU A 217 -7.10 -6.02 -7.31
C GLU A 217 -8.62 -6.25 -7.27
N LEU A 218 -9.36 -5.15 -7.12
CA LEU A 218 -10.83 -5.13 -7.13
C LEU A 218 -11.33 -5.26 -8.56
#